data_4c774dd53f22907f9140b53df6fcb368
#
_entry.id   4c774dd53f22907f9140b53df6fcb368
#
_cell.length_a   1.000
_cell.length_b   1.000
_cell.length_c   1.000
_cell.angle_alpha   90.00
_cell.angle_beta   90.00
_cell.angle_gamma   90.00
#
_symmetry.space_group_name_H-M   'P 1'
#
loop_
_entity.id
_entity.type
_entity.pdbx_description
1 polymer ?
#
loop_
_entity_poly.entity_id
_entity_poly.type
_entity_poly.pdbx_seq_one_letter_code
_entity_poly.pdbx_strand_id
1 'polypeptide(L)'
;MHIASNEALDVFNSLIQKDLSFYQEIIISRNDKTSSEGFIIRKDKIIEIVIEEPFQEKYIINSDEVVVYDFEFNQSHTVPISENEAPLLNLLRVGAELNQLKYLTNNSFKVNYKEKYLYVELLSDNSFLVDYKDNMNYKNIVTFTSTNL
;
A
#
# COMPACT_ATOMS: atom_id res chain seq x y z
N MET A 1 -15.40 -12.63 23.49
CA MET A 1 -15.51 -12.90 22.06
C MET A 1 -15.15 -11.66 21.26
N HIS A 2 -14.28 -11.80 20.29
CA HIS A 2 -13.75 -10.65 19.56
C HIS A 2 -14.05 -10.72 18.06
N ILE A 3 -15.33 -10.78 17.76
CA ILE A 3 -15.82 -10.79 16.38
C ILE A 3 -15.33 -9.55 15.64
N ALA A 4 -15.28 -8.40 16.33
CA ALA A 4 -14.86 -7.14 15.73
C ALA A 4 -13.44 -7.17 15.17
N SER A 5 -12.51 -7.90 15.81
CA SER A 5 -11.13 -8.00 15.33
C SER A 5 -11.03 -8.73 14.00
N ASN A 6 -11.71 -9.88 13.88
CA ASN A 6 -11.74 -10.63 12.62
C ASN A 6 -12.49 -9.86 11.55
N GLU A 7 -13.51 -9.11 11.95
CA GLU A 7 -14.27 -8.27 11.03
C GLU A 7 -13.39 -7.19 10.40
N ALA A 8 -12.54 -6.54 11.18
CA ALA A 8 -11.63 -5.52 10.67
C ALA A 8 -10.66 -6.10 9.63
N LEU A 9 -10.10 -7.28 9.90
CA LEU A 9 -9.22 -7.95 8.95
C LEU A 9 -9.96 -8.31 7.67
N ASP A 10 -11.18 -8.82 7.78
CA ASP A 10 -11.99 -9.20 6.62
C ASP A 10 -12.34 -7.98 5.77
N VAL A 11 -12.72 -6.87 6.40
CA VAL A 11 -13.01 -5.61 5.70
C VAL A 11 -11.74 -5.12 4.98
N PHE A 12 -10.61 -5.13 5.68
CA PHE A 12 -9.35 -4.69 5.09
C PHE A 12 -8.97 -5.53 3.87
N ASN A 13 -9.01 -6.86 3.99
CA ASN A 13 -8.64 -7.75 2.90
C ASN A 13 -9.59 -7.65 1.72
N SER A 14 -10.85 -7.35 1.97
CA SER A 14 -11.82 -7.07 0.91
C SER A 14 -11.49 -5.78 0.19
N LEU A 15 -11.17 -4.71 0.95
CA LEU A 15 -10.85 -3.41 0.37
C LEU A 15 -9.57 -3.42 -0.45
N ILE A 16 -8.53 -4.08 0.06
CA ILE A 16 -7.22 -4.04 -0.58
C ILE A 16 -7.21 -4.75 -1.94
N GLN A 17 -8.21 -5.56 -2.22
CA GLN A 17 -8.33 -6.26 -3.51
C GLN A 17 -9.11 -5.46 -4.55
N LYS A 18 -9.64 -4.31 -4.18
CA LYS A 18 -10.41 -3.46 -5.10
C LYS A 18 -9.51 -2.46 -5.79
N ASP A 19 -10.05 -1.79 -6.80
CA ASP A 19 -9.41 -0.63 -7.37
C ASP A 19 -9.48 0.50 -6.35
N LEU A 20 -8.35 1.19 -6.17
CA LEU A 20 -8.19 2.19 -5.11
C LEU A 20 -7.62 3.47 -5.69
N SER A 21 -8.04 4.61 -5.15
CA SER A 21 -7.26 5.83 -5.26
C SER A 21 -6.35 5.94 -4.04
N PHE A 22 -5.24 6.64 -4.16
CA PHE A 22 -4.36 6.83 -3.02
C PHE A 22 -3.78 8.25 -2.97
N TYR A 23 -3.47 8.67 -1.76
CA TYR A 23 -2.70 9.86 -1.47
C TYR A 23 -1.60 9.47 -0.51
N GLN A 24 -0.35 9.76 -0.86
CA GLN A 24 0.82 9.39 -0.08
C GLN A 24 1.60 10.63 0.34
N GLU A 25 1.99 10.69 1.61
CA GLU A 25 2.93 11.66 2.12
C GLU A 25 4.18 10.96 2.61
N ILE A 26 5.35 11.47 2.22
CA ILE A 26 6.65 10.99 2.71
C ILE A 26 7.23 12.11 3.54
N ILE A 27 7.44 11.85 4.84
CA ILE A 27 7.96 12.83 5.78
C ILE A 27 9.45 12.62 5.91
N ILE A 28 10.23 13.55 5.35
CA ILE A 28 11.68 13.50 5.35
C ILE A 28 12.22 14.13 6.63
N SER A 29 11.65 15.27 7.03
CA SER A 29 12.00 15.96 8.25
C SER A 29 10.81 16.79 8.72
N ARG A 30 10.96 17.48 9.85
CA ARG A 30 9.89 18.29 10.44
C ARG A 30 9.25 19.26 9.44
N ASN A 31 10.06 19.87 8.56
CA ASN A 31 9.59 20.89 7.62
C ASN A 31 9.70 20.46 6.18
N ASP A 32 10.01 19.19 5.91
CA ASP A 32 10.24 18.71 4.57
C ASP A 32 9.44 17.44 4.35
N LYS A 33 8.43 17.53 3.49
CA LYS A 33 7.63 16.39 3.09
C LYS A 33 7.31 16.49 1.61
N THR A 34 7.16 15.34 0.98
CA THR A 34 6.70 15.23 -0.41
C THR A 34 5.38 14.48 -0.43
N SER A 35 4.61 14.68 -1.48
CA SER A 35 3.35 13.97 -1.64
C SER A 35 3.21 13.47 -3.06
N SER A 36 2.44 12.39 -3.20
CA SER A 36 2.06 11.86 -4.50
C SER A 36 0.64 11.31 -4.42
N GLU A 37 -0.01 11.20 -5.57
CA GLU A 37 -1.36 10.65 -5.63
C GLU A 37 -1.57 9.93 -6.95
N GLY A 38 -2.51 9.01 -6.94
CA GLY A 38 -2.80 8.21 -8.11
C GLY A 38 -3.82 7.12 -7.83
N PHE A 39 -3.69 6.03 -8.60
CA PHE A 39 -4.64 4.93 -8.55
C PHE A 39 -3.94 3.59 -8.56
N ILE A 40 -4.60 2.61 -7.94
CA ILE A 40 -4.22 1.21 -8.02
C ILE A 40 -5.33 0.49 -8.77
N ILE A 41 -4.97 -0.16 -9.86
CA ILE A 41 -5.91 -0.86 -10.73
C ILE A 41 -5.55 -2.35 -10.73
N ARG A 42 -6.55 -3.19 -10.49
CA ARG A 42 -6.38 -4.63 -10.46
C ARG A 42 -6.86 -5.25 -11.75
N LYS A 43 -5.97 -6.00 -12.41
CA LYS A 43 -6.28 -6.69 -13.67
C LYS A 43 -5.81 -8.13 -13.56
N ASP A 44 -6.71 -9.03 -13.18
CA ASP A 44 -6.41 -10.45 -13.04
C ASP A 44 -5.22 -10.66 -12.09
N LYS A 45 -4.05 -11.09 -12.59
CA LYS A 45 -2.86 -11.34 -11.75
C LYS A 45 -1.89 -10.18 -11.73
N ILE A 46 -2.28 -9.05 -12.29
CA ILE A 46 -1.42 -7.88 -12.43
C ILE A 46 -2.00 -6.73 -11.61
N ILE A 47 -1.11 -6.00 -10.95
CA ILE A 47 -1.48 -4.77 -10.25
C ILE A 47 -0.80 -3.61 -10.98
N GLU A 48 -1.57 -2.62 -11.38
CA GLU A 48 -1.04 -1.39 -11.94
C GLU A 48 -1.14 -0.29 -10.89
N ILE A 49 -0.03 0.39 -10.63
CA ILE A 49 -0.02 1.60 -9.80
C ILE A 49 0.27 2.75 -10.73
N VAL A 50 -0.69 3.67 -10.85
CA VAL A 50 -0.57 4.84 -11.70
C VAL A 50 -0.40 6.06 -10.81
N ILE A 51 0.75 6.70 -10.89
CA ILE A 51 1.02 7.94 -10.17
C ILE A 51 0.76 9.10 -11.11
N GLU A 52 -0.13 10.01 -10.72
CA GLU A 52 -0.50 11.16 -11.52
C GLU A 52 0.22 12.43 -11.11
N GLU A 53 0.47 12.60 -9.82
CA GLU A 53 1.14 13.77 -9.26
C GLU A 53 2.24 13.33 -8.29
N PRO A 54 3.39 13.97 -8.24
CA PRO A 54 3.79 15.16 -9.00
C PRO A 54 4.28 14.86 -10.41
N PHE A 55 4.76 13.63 -10.66
CA PHE A 55 5.26 13.19 -11.98
C PHE A 55 4.51 11.93 -12.37
N GLN A 56 4.17 11.83 -13.65
CA GLN A 56 3.43 10.68 -14.15
C GLN A 56 4.35 9.46 -14.27
N GLU A 57 4.00 8.41 -13.51
CA GLU A 57 4.70 7.14 -13.52
C GLU A 57 3.69 6.00 -13.49
N LYS A 58 4.09 4.84 -13.96
CA LYS A 58 3.24 3.66 -13.92
C LYS A 58 4.08 2.45 -13.53
N TYR A 59 3.60 1.71 -12.55
CA TYR A 59 4.22 0.50 -12.07
C TYR A 59 3.31 -0.67 -12.44
N ILE A 60 3.85 -1.65 -13.15
CA ILE A 60 3.11 -2.88 -13.46
C ILE A 60 3.76 -4.00 -12.68
N ILE A 61 3.00 -4.57 -11.77
CA ILE A 61 3.49 -5.56 -10.81
C ILE A 61 2.88 -6.91 -11.16
N ASN A 62 3.74 -7.89 -11.43
CA ASN A 62 3.33 -9.27 -11.56
C ASN A 62 3.89 -10.09 -10.39
N SER A 63 3.92 -11.42 -10.50
CA SER A 63 4.36 -12.27 -9.39
C SER A 63 5.85 -12.15 -9.07
N ASP A 64 6.69 -11.76 -10.04
CA ASP A 64 8.14 -11.85 -9.93
C ASP A 64 8.85 -10.51 -10.05
N GLU A 65 8.25 -9.55 -10.74
CA GLU A 65 8.95 -8.33 -11.08
C GLU A 65 8.02 -7.13 -11.18
N VAL A 66 8.62 -5.94 -11.14
CA VAL A 66 7.93 -4.67 -11.32
C VAL A 66 8.52 -4.00 -12.55
N VAL A 67 7.67 -3.62 -13.51
CA VAL A 67 8.05 -2.80 -14.64
C VAL A 67 7.66 -1.36 -14.33
N VAL A 68 8.63 -0.47 -14.38
CA VAL A 68 8.43 0.94 -14.07
C VAL A 68 8.50 1.74 -15.36
N TYR A 69 7.45 2.49 -15.66
CA TYR A 69 7.39 3.42 -16.78
C TYR A 69 7.46 4.85 -16.26
N ASP A 70 8.42 5.60 -16.76
CA ASP A 70 8.58 7.01 -16.49
C ASP A 70 8.15 7.77 -17.74
N PHE A 71 6.98 8.42 -17.70
CA PHE A 71 6.42 9.08 -18.85
C PHE A 71 7.12 10.41 -19.18
N GLU A 72 7.74 11.03 -18.18
CA GLU A 72 8.47 12.27 -18.39
C GLU A 72 9.69 12.07 -19.28
N PHE A 73 10.43 11.00 -19.05
CA PHE A 73 11.63 10.67 -19.81
C PHE A 73 11.38 9.59 -20.87
N ASN A 74 10.17 9.10 -20.98
CA ASN A 74 9.77 8.06 -21.92
C ASN A 74 10.67 6.82 -21.80
N GLN A 75 10.89 6.37 -20.57
CA GLN A 75 11.76 5.24 -20.24
C GLN A 75 11.03 4.19 -19.45
N SER A 76 11.49 2.95 -19.58
CA SER A 76 11.01 1.87 -18.73
C SER A 76 12.17 1.01 -18.27
N HIS A 77 12.02 0.42 -17.09
CA HIS A 77 12.99 -0.55 -16.57
C HIS A 77 12.27 -1.57 -15.70
N THR A 78 12.90 -2.72 -15.54
CA THR A 78 12.32 -3.84 -14.79
C THR A 78 13.21 -4.13 -13.59
N VAL A 79 12.57 -4.28 -12.42
CA VAL A 79 13.27 -4.64 -11.19
C VAL A 79 12.63 -5.87 -10.56
N PRO A 80 13.41 -6.76 -9.92
CA PRO A 80 12.82 -7.90 -9.22
C PRO A 80 12.08 -7.46 -7.95
N ILE A 81 11.06 -8.18 -7.57
CA ILE A 81 10.33 -7.93 -6.32
C ILE A 81 11.11 -8.57 -5.18
N SER A 82 11.30 -7.81 -4.10
CA SER A 82 11.86 -8.31 -2.85
C SER A 82 10.90 -7.99 -1.72
N GLU A 83 10.46 -9.02 -0.99
CA GLU A 83 9.56 -8.83 0.16
C GLU A 83 10.18 -7.97 1.25
N ASN A 84 11.50 -8.05 1.41
CA ASN A 84 12.20 -7.29 2.45
C ASN A 84 12.30 -5.81 2.13
N GLU A 85 12.27 -5.48 0.84
CA GLU A 85 12.43 -4.09 0.38
C GLU A 85 11.12 -3.38 0.14
N ALA A 86 10.02 -4.11 -0.05
CA ALA A 86 8.74 -3.53 -0.42
C ALA A 86 7.57 -4.16 0.35
N PRO A 87 7.48 -3.95 1.67
CA PRO A 87 6.39 -4.54 2.45
C PRO A 87 5.00 -4.04 2.04
N LEU A 88 4.86 -2.78 1.67
CA LEU A 88 3.57 -2.26 1.19
C LEU A 88 3.14 -2.95 -0.11
N LEU A 89 4.09 -3.17 -1.00
CA LEU A 89 3.81 -3.84 -2.25
C LEU A 89 3.32 -5.27 -2.02
N ASN A 90 3.96 -5.96 -1.09
CA ASN A 90 3.55 -7.30 -0.73
C ASN A 90 2.13 -7.32 -0.12
N LEU A 91 1.83 -6.33 0.73
CA LEU A 91 0.50 -6.17 1.30
C LEU A 91 -0.55 -5.96 0.22
N LEU A 92 -0.25 -5.14 -0.78
CA LEU A 92 -1.16 -4.90 -1.91
C LEU A 92 -1.38 -6.14 -2.77
N ARG A 93 -0.37 -7.00 -2.87
CA ARG A 93 -0.46 -8.21 -3.68
C ARG A 93 -1.26 -9.31 -3.01
N VAL A 94 -1.02 -9.58 -1.75
CA VAL A 94 -1.55 -10.77 -1.08
C VAL A 94 -2.41 -10.48 0.14
N GLY A 95 -2.54 -9.22 0.55
CA GLY A 95 -3.28 -8.86 1.75
C GLY A 95 -2.53 -9.26 3.01
N ALA A 96 -3.25 -9.34 4.12
CA ALA A 96 -2.70 -9.68 5.42
C ALA A 96 -3.27 -11.00 5.93
N GLU A 97 -2.44 -11.78 6.63
CA GLU A 97 -2.84 -13.03 7.26
C GLU A 97 -2.91 -12.85 8.77
N LEU A 98 -3.81 -13.58 9.40
CA LEU A 98 -4.06 -13.46 10.83
C LEU A 98 -2.79 -13.66 11.66
N ASN A 99 -1.91 -14.59 11.26
CA ASN A 99 -0.67 -14.86 11.99
C ASN A 99 0.38 -13.77 11.87
N GLN A 100 0.19 -12.80 10.97
CA GLN A 100 1.08 -11.65 10.81
C GLN A 100 0.61 -10.44 11.58
N LEU A 101 -0.58 -10.50 12.19
CA LEU A 101 -1.23 -9.34 12.77
C LEU A 101 -1.07 -9.22 14.27
N LYS A 102 -1.01 -7.98 14.70
CA LYS A 102 -1.23 -7.63 16.10
C LYS A 102 -2.27 -6.50 16.14
N TYR A 103 -3.44 -6.79 16.69
CA TYR A 103 -4.48 -5.78 16.81
C TYR A 103 -4.10 -4.73 17.85
N LEU A 104 -4.37 -3.47 17.53
CA LEU A 104 -4.15 -2.34 18.42
C LEU A 104 -5.48 -1.79 18.91
N THR A 105 -6.48 -1.71 18.02
CA THR A 105 -7.86 -1.33 18.34
C THR A 105 -8.79 -2.21 17.51
N ASN A 106 -10.08 -1.94 17.58
CA ASN A 106 -11.07 -2.67 16.78
C ASN A 106 -10.92 -2.45 15.28
N ASN A 107 -10.29 -1.34 14.88
CA ASN A 107 -10.16 -0.97 13.48
C ASN A 107 -8.71 -0.70 13.07
N SER A 108 -7.74 -1.06 13.89
CA SER A 108 -6.32 -0.86 13.56
C SER A 108 -5.47 -2.03 14.01
N PHE A 109 -4.41 -2.30 13.23
CA PHE A 109 -3.53 -3.42 13.52
C PHE A 109 -2.15 -3.18 12.88
N LYS A 110 -1.16 -3.89 13.39
CA LYS A 110 0.16 -3.98 12.77
C LYS A 110 0.24 -5.25 11.95
N VAL A 111 0.84 -5.15 10.77
CA VAL A 111 1.18 -6.30 9.94
C VAL A 111 2.69 -6.45 9.98
N ASN A 112 3.17 -7.61 10.41
CA ASN A 112 4.59 -7.86 10.56
C ASN A 112 5.14 -8.63 9.36
N TYR A 113 6.24 -8.12 8.78
CA TYR A 113 6.99 -8.77 7.72
C TYR A 113 8.44 -8.85 8.17
N LYS A 114 8.83 -9.99 8.73
CA LYS A 114 10.19 -10.20 9.26
C LYS A 114 10.55 -9.09 10.25
N GLU A 115 11.50 -8.23 9.93
CA GLU A 115 11.94 -7.15 10.83
C GLU A 115 11.19 -5.83 10.63
N LYS A 116 10.27 -5.79 9.66
CA LYS A 116 9.52 -4.59 9.34
C LYS A 116 8.05 -4.78 9.67
N TYR A 117 7.36 -3.69 9.91
CA TYR A 117 5.92 -3.72 10.11
C TYR A 117 5.23 -2.55 9.41
N LEU A 118 3.97 -2.76 9.14
CA LEU A 118 3.07 -1.74 8.62
C LEU A 118 1.97 -1.53 9.67
N TYR A 119 1.64 -0.28 9.93
CA TYR A 119 0.47 0.06 10.73
C TYR A 119 -0.69 0.32 9.78
N VAL A 120 -1.83 -0.33 10.03
CA VAL A 120 -3.03 -0.21 9.20
C VAL A 120 -4.18 0.27 10.06
N GLU A 121 -4.92 1.24 9.58
CA GLU A 121 -6.11 1.74 10.25
C GLU A 121 -7.25 1.83 9.24
N LEU A 122 -8.38 1.20 9.56
CA LEU A 122 -9.61 1.37 8.79
C LEU A 122 -10.22 2.71 9.13
N LEU A 123 -10.43 3.56 8.12
CA LEU A 123 -11.01 4.88 8.31
C LEU A 123 -12.52 4.86 8.13
N SER A 124 -13.00 3.97 7.25
CA SER A 124 -14.41 3.77 6.96
C SER A 124 -14.59 2.43 6.25
N ASP A 125 -15.78 2.14 5.76
CA ASP A 125 -16.05 0.91 5.01
C ASP A 125 -15.35 0.88 3.65
N ASN A 126 -14.88 2.02 3.17
CA ASN A 126 -14.27 2.12 1.84
C ASN A 126 -12.90 2.79 1.83
N SER A 127 -12.30 3.05 2.99
CA SER A 127 -10.97 3.66 3.04
C SER A 127 -10.15 3.16 4.22
N PHE A 128 -8.83 3.14 4.03
CA PHE A 128 -7.89 2.76 5.08
C PHE A 128 -6.58 3.52 4.91
N LEU A 129 -5.82 3.58 5.99
CA LEU A 129 -4.53 4.25 6.05
C LEU A 129 -3.45 3.22 6.34
N VAL A 130 -2.30 3.36 5.68
CA VAL A 130 -1.10 2.57 5.98
C VAL A 130 0.02 3.52 6.36
N ASP A 131 0.66 3.28 7.50
CA ASP A 131 1.77 4.06 8.02
C ASP A 131 2.96 3.12 8.15
N TYR A 132 4.09 3.45 7.51
CA TYR A 132 5.27 2.60 7.54
C TYR A 132 6.53 3.41 7.32
N LYS A 133 7.68 2.82 7.65
CA LYS A 133 8.98 3.41 7.33
C LYS A 133 9.59 2.71 6.12
N ASP A 134 10.12 3.50 5.19
CA ASP A 134 10.77 2.96 4.00
C ASP A 134 12.24 2.62 4.27
N ASN A 135 12.96 2.20 3.23
CA ASN A 135 14.36 1.80 3.36
C ASN A 135 15.30 2.93 3.76
N MET A 136 14.89 4.17 3.54
CA MET A 136 15.63 5.35 3.98
C MET A 136 15.20 5.82 5.36
N ASN A 137 14.36 5.03 6.03
CA ASN A 137 13.81 5.31 7.36
C ASN A 137 12.91 6.54 7.40
N TYR A 138 12.37 6.95 6.26
CA TYR A 138 11.37 8.02 6.21
C TYR A 138 9.98 7.45 6.49
N LYS A 139 9.19 8.25 7.19
CA LYS A 139 7.81 7.88 7.49
C LYS A 139 6.93 8.10 6.26
N ASN A 140 6.19 7.07 5.88
CA ASN A 140 5.23 7.13 4.77
C ASN A 140 3.83 6.94 5.32
N ILE A 141 2.92 7.83 4.94
CA ILE A 141 1.51 7.72 5.29
C ILE A 141 0.72 7.70 3.98
N VAL A 142 0.03 6.60 3.73
CA VAL A 142 -0.74 6.43 2.50
C VAL A 142 -2.20 6.19 2.87
N THR A 143 -3.08 7.00 2.29
CA THR A 143 -4.52 6.83 2.45
C THR A 143 -5.08 6.25 1.16
N PHE A 144 -5.79 5.14 1.28
CA PHE A 144 -6.41 4.43 0.16
C PHE A 144 -7.92 4.54 0.26
N THR A 145 -8.57 4.76 -0.87
CA THR A 145 -10.03 4.83 -0.94
C THR A 145 -10.51 4.02 -2.12
N SER A 146 -11.53 3.18 -1.89
CA SER A 146 -12.12 2.39 -2.97
C SER A 146 -12.76 3.31 -4.00
N THR A 147 -12.48 3.05 -5.28
CA THR A 147 -13.09 3.79 -6.39
C THR A 147 -14.41 3.15 -6.83
N ASN A 148 -14.73 1.97 -6.33
CA ASN A 148 -15.98 1.29 -6.62
C ASN A 148 -17.04 1.76 -5.64
N LEU A 149 -17.97 2.54 -6.13
CA LEU A 149 -19.10 3.05 -5.34
C LEU A 149 -20.33 2.18 -5.52
#